data_91b09e9d28ff4944ad52448b4900c1fa
#
_entry.id   91b09e9d28ff4944ad52448b4900c1fa
#
_cell.length_a   1.000
_cell.length_b   1.000
_cell.length_c   1.000
_cell.angle_alpha   90.00
_cell.angle_beta   90.00
_cell.angle_gamma   90.00
#
_symmetry.space_group_name_H-M   'P 1'
#
loop_
_entity.id
_entity.type
_entity.pdbx_description
1 polymer ?
#
loop_
_entity_poly.entity_id
_entity_poly.type
_entity_poly.pdbx_seq_one_letter_code
_entity_poly.pdbx_strand_id
1 'polypeptide(L)'
;MAWRKAPKRNYFLYSIAGFVVLYVGFIAFRALYTSAVFARHDRINIAFYGDEATILSFGLTDNVNYIVSLSHEQKIMIPGGYNQYPMGSLGKLVEIEKDPDILQRTFSSMISAYVNYYVSPKKAEVFQKPDTDQPAYQKVDLIRRLFSSSNLTNMNVIDKFYIGFLIAKRRQQDYVVLRSSIRRDEEDGAHIFSEKSFLKKYKGFFYYQTLREEGMETQIKYNNYKSAVTLSRVIEGQGIRVADLSASDRNVSRCIIRTRAPRTSKTVDFIARSFSCDIETGETEGVDIIVYLGEEIESQWE
;
A
#
# COMPACT_ATOMS: atom_id res chain seq x y z
N MET A 1 -60.48 -27.58 -35.15
CA MET A 1 -59.25 -26.73 -35.14
C MET A 1 -58.99 -26.24 -33.73
N ALA A 2 -57.96 -26.78 -33.05
CA ALA A 2 -57.65 -26.37 -31.69
C ALA A 2 -56.58 -25.30 -31.74
N TRP A 3 -56.91 -24.08 -31.29
CA TRP A 3 -56.01 -22.97 -31.16
C TRP A 3 -55.03 -23.24 -30.01
N ARG A 4 -53.74 -23.55 -30.33
CA ARG A 4 -52.67 -23.60 -29.31
C ARG A 4 -52.48 -22.18 -28.74
N LYS A 5 -52.82 -21.99 -27.46
CA LYS A 5 -52.48 -20.79 -26.72
C LYS A 5 -50.97 -20.64 -26.70
N ALA A 6 -50.45 -19.54 -27.26
CA ALA A 6 -49.06 -19.19 -27.17
C ALA A 6 -48.63 -19.09 -25.71
N PRO A 7 -47.45 -19.57 -25.30
CA PRO A 7 -47.00 -19.48 -23.92
C PRO A 7 -46.87 -17.99 -23.53
N LYS A 8 -47.47 -17.63 -22.41
CA LYS A 8 -47.31 -16.26 -21.84
C LYS A 8 -45.80 -16.12 -21.50
N ARG A 9 -45.11 -15.34 -22.31
CA ARG A 9 -43.70 -15.01 -22.09
C ARG A 9 -43.61 -14.16 -20.85
N ASN A 10 -42.93 -14.61 -19.79
CA ASN A 10 -42.74 -13.88 -18.54
C ASN A 10 -41.70 -12.76 -18.74
N TYR A 11 -42.06 -11.71 -19.47
CA TYR A 11 -41.22 -10.54 -19.73
C TYR A 11 -40.65 -9.94 -18.46
N PHE A 12 -41.37 -10.03 -17.35
CA PHE A 12 -40.95 -9.59 -16.03
C PHE A 12 -39.69 -10.35 -15.53
N LEU A 13 -39.68 -11.69 -15.68
CA LEU A 13 -38.49 -12.48 -15.30
C LEU A 13 -37.28 -12.19 -16.19
N TYR A 14 -37.47 -11.97 -17.48
CA TYR A 14 -36.39 -11.59 -18.38
C TYR A 14 -35.84 -10.17 -18.06
N SER A 15 -36.71 -9.25 -17.66
CA SER A 15 -36.31 -7.90 -17.22
C SER A 15 -35.46 -7.96 -15.96
N ILE A 16 -35.87 -8.75 -14.95
CA ILE A 16 -35.10 -8.94 -13.72
C ILE A 16 -33.74 -9.60 -14.04
N ALA A 17 -33.73 -10.65 -14.84
CA ALA A 17 -32.49 -11.32 -15.22
C ALA A 17 -31.54 -10.36 -15.97
N GLY A 18 -32.07 -9.54 -16.89
CA GLY A 18 -31.31 -8.52 -17.59
C GLY A 18 -30.71 -7.48 -16.64
N PHE A 19 -31.48 -7.02 -15.65
CA PHE A 19 -30.99 -6.07 -14.65
C PHE A 19 -29.88 -6.68 -13.76
N VAL A 20 -30.05 -7.93 -13.34
CA VAL A 20 -29.02 -8.64 -12.55
C VAL A 20 -27.71 -8.78 -13.34
N VAL A 21 -27.81 -9.15 -14.63
CA VAL A 21 -26.63 -9.27 -15.50
C VAL A 21 -25.91 -7.91 -15.65
N LEU A 22 -26.67 -6.84 -15.90
CA LEU A 22 -26.11 -5.49 -16.00
C LEU A 22 -25.47 -5.03 -14.68
N TYR A 23 -26.11 -5.31 -13.54
CA TYR A 23 -25.57 -4.97 -12.22
C TYR A 23 -24.28 -5.73 -11.90
N VAL A 24 -24.25 -7.05 -12.15
CA VAL A 24 -23.04 -7.86 -11.99
C VAL A 24 -21.94 -7.40 -12.95
N GLY A 25 -22.30 -7.09 -14.20
CA GLY A 25 -21.37 -6.53 -15.19
C GLY A 25 -20.77 -5.20 -14.74
N PHE A 26 -21.60 -4.32 -14.16
CA PHE A 26 -21.12 -3.04 -13.61
C PHE A 26 -20.18 -3.24 -12.42
N ILE A 27 -20.50 -4.13 -11.48
CA ILE A 27 -19.59 -4.45 -10.34
C ILE A 27 -18.28 -5.02 -10.85
N ALA A 28 -18.32 -5.96 -11.79
CA ALA A 28 -17.13 -6.57 -12.38
C ALA A 28 -16.28 -5.52 -13.13
N PHE A 29 -16.91 -4.64 -13.91
CA PHE A 29 -16.23 -3.54 -14.60
C PHE A 29 -15.56 -2.58 -13.61
N ARG A 30 -16.27 -2.16 -12.55
CA ARG A 30 -15.71 -1.32 -11.50
C ARG A 30 -14.53 -1.97 -10.80
N ALA A 31 -14.65 -3.26 -10.43
CA ALA A 31 -13.58 -4.01 -9.79
C ALA A 31 -12.34 -4.15 -10.70
N LEU A 32 -12.55 -4.36 -12.00
CA LEU A 32 -11.48 -4.37 -12.98
C LEU A 32 -10.80 -2.99 -13.08
N TYR A 33 -11.58 -1.94 -13.24
CA TYR A 33 -11.06 -0.59 -13.44
C TYR A 33 -10.22 -0.08 -12.25
N THR A 34 -10.54 -0.51 -11.03
CA THR A 34 -9.81 -0.17 -9.81
C THR A 34 -8.68 -1.16 -9.47
N SER A 35 -8.52 -2.25 -10.24
CA SER A 35 -7.54 -3.28 -9.94
C SER A 35 -6.13 -2.91 -10.39
N ALA A 36 -5.12 -3.48 -9.70
CA ALA A 36 -3.72 -3.36 -10.07
C ALA A 36 -3.40 -3.83 -11.50
N VAL A 37 -4.21 -4.75 -12.03
CA VAL A 37 -4.09 -5.24 -13.41
C VAL A 37 -4.22 -4.09 -14.41
N PHE A 38 -5.18 -3.18 -14.19
CA PHE A 38 -5.41 -2.02 -15.06
C PHE A 38 -4.57 -0.81 -14.71
N ALA A 39 -4.19 -0.65 -13.46
CA ALA A 39 -3.39 0.48 -13.01
C ALA A 39 -1.95 0.47 -13.57
N ARG A 40 -1.54 -0.63 -14.24
CA ARG A 40 -0.21 -0.79 -14.89
C ARG A 40 0.94 -0.32 -13.99
N HIS A 41 0.91 -0.76 -12.74
CA HIS A 41 2.00 -0.47 -11.81
C HIS A 41 3.31 -1.07 -12.32
N ASP A 42 4.41 -0.35 -12.18
CA ASP A 42 5.74 -0.90 -12.48
C ASP A 42 6.17 -1.92 -11.42
N ARG A 43 5.68 -1.72 -10.19
CA ARG A 43 5.99 -2.53 -9.03
C ARG A 43 4.78 -2.62 -8.12
N ILE A 44 4.62 -3.75 -7.45
CA ILE A 44 3.58 -3.95 -6.44
C ILE A 44 4.24 -4.41 -5.15
N ASN A 45 4.02 -3.65 -4.09
CA ASN A 45 4.47 -3.98 -2.74
C ASN A 45 3.29 -4.47 -1.92
N ILE A 46 3.43 -5.65 -1.30
CA ILE A 46 2.39 -6.26 -0.47
C ILE A 46 2.98 -6.72 0.86
N ALA A 47 2.31 -6.37 1.95
CA ALA A 47 2.67 -6.80 3.29
C ALA A 47 1.78 -7.96 3.75
N PHE A 48 2.38 -9.05 4.18
CA PHE A 48 1.73 -10.14 4.90
C PHE A 48 2.09 -10.03 6.37
N TYR A 49 1.09 -9.82 7.20
CA TYR A 49 1.24 -9.79 8.66
C TYR A 49 0.53 -10.99 9.28
N GLY A 50 1.12 -11.64 10.26
CA GLY A 50 0.61 -12.83 10.93
C GLY A 50 1.73 -13.48 11.74
N ASP A 51 1.85 -14.80 11.78
CA ASP A 51 2.93 -15.52 12.45
C ASP A 51 4.32 -15.06 12.00
N GLU A 52 4.40 -14.58 10.77
CA GLU A 52 5.56 -13.90 10.21
C GLU A 52 5.13 -12.62 9.51
N ALA A 53 5.93 -11.56 9.67
CA ALA A 53 5.73 -10.33 8.94
C ALA A 53 6.67 -10.31 7.73
N THR A 54 6.08 -10.28 6.53
CA THR A 54 6.85 -10.35 5.28
C THR A 54 6.32 -9.33 4.29
N ILE A 55 7.23 -8.57 3.65
CA ILE A 55 6.89 -7.70 2.53
C ILE A 55 7.42 -8.34 1.26
N LEU A 56 6.53 -8.56 0.30
CA LEU A 56 6.88 -8.95 -1.06
C LEU A 56 6.80 -7.74 -1.97
N SER A 57 7.80 -7.57 -2.83
CA SER A 57 7.82 -6.55 -3.87
C SER A 57 8.01 -7.20 -5.22
N PHE A 58 7.04 -7.04 -6.09
CA PHE A 58 7.03 -7.60 -7.44
C PHE A 58 7.39 -6.52 -8.47
N GLY A 59 8.56 -6.62 -9.10
CA GLY A 59 8.89 -5.82 -10.26
C GLY A 59 8.16 -6.35 -11.50
N LEU A 60 7.29 -5.54 -12.07
CA LEU A 60 6.49 -5.93 -13.24
C LEU A 60 7.14 -5.49 -14.55
N THR A 61 7.99 -4.47 -14.50
CA THR A 61 8.74 -3.96 -15.64
C THR A 61 10.17 -4.50 -15.68
N ASP A 62 10.86 -4.50 -14.53
CA ASP A 62 12.26 -4.93 -14.40
C ASP A 62 12.43 -6.43 -14.08
N ASN A 63 11.34 -7.12 -13.73
CA ASN A 63 11.31 -8.52 -13.27
C ASN A 63 12.16 -8.80 -12.02
N VAL A 64 12.59 -7.77 -11.30
CA VAL A 64 13.34 -7.92 -10.04
C VAL A 64 12.38 -7.93 -8.88
N ASN A 65 12.40 -9.01 -8.09
CA ASN A 65 11.50 -9.18 -6.96
C ASN A 65 12.28 -9.15 -5.65
N TYR A 66 11.70 -8.53 -4.63
CA TYR A 66 12.30 -8.44 -3.31
C TYR A 66 11.43 -9.10 -2.25
N ILE A 67 12.07 -9.63 -1.23
CA ILE A 67 11.42 -10.11 -0.01
C ILE A 67 12.11 -9.48 1.20
N VAL A 68 11.33 -8.89 2.09
CA VAL A 68 11.77 -8.36 3.39
C VAL A 68 11.09 -9.18 4.47
N SER A 69 11.85 -9.89 5.28
CA SER A 69 11.32 -10.62 6.44
C SER A 69 11.61 -9.83 7.71
N LEU A 70 10.63 -9.71 8.57
CA LEU A 70 10.65 -8.91 9.78
C LEU A 70 10.37 -9.80 11.00
N SER A 71 11.16 -9.64 12.05
CA SER A 71 10.95 -10.38 13.30
C SER A 71 9.90 -9.69 14.18
N HIS A 72 9.06 -10.47 14.84
CA HIS A 72 8.07 -9.97 15.80
C HIS A 72 8.67 -9.36 17.06
N GLU A 73 9.88 -9.72 17.41
CA GLU A 73 10.62 -9.17 18.56
C GLU A 73 11.11 -7.74 18.33
N GLN A 74 11.12 -7.30 17.07
CA GLN A 74 11.59 -5.96 16.75
C GLN A 74 10.56 -4.92 17.15
N LYS A 75 11.02 -3.84 17.79
CA LYS A 75 10.25 -2.62 17.89
C LYS A 75 10.31 -1.88 16.55
N ILE A 76 9.19 -1.37 16.12
CA ILE A 76 9.03 -0.59 14.89
C ILE A 76 8.42 0.75 15.23
N MET A 77 8.70 1.76 14.41
CA MET A 77 8.01 3.04 14.48
C MET A 77 6.68 2.93 13.74
N ILE A 78 5.59 3.24 14.43
CA ILE A 78 4.25 3.25 13.83
C ILE A 78 3.84 4.70 13.61
N PRO A 79 3.53 5.12 12.37
CA PRO A 79 2.96 6.43 12.07
C PRO A 79 1.61 6.63 12.76
N GLY A 80 1.23 7.90 13.01
CA GLY A 80 -0.01 8.24 13.68
C GLY A 80 0.14 8.50 15.18
N GLY A 81 1.36 8.87 15.62
CA GLY A 81 1.64 9.22 17.03
C GLY A 81 1.86 8.03 17.98
N TYR A 82 1.81 6.79 17.47
CA TYR A 82 1.96 5.59 18.31
C TYR A 82 3.40 5.31 18.75
N ASN A 83 4.39 5.98 18.15
CA ASN A 83 5.80 5.80 18.46
C ASN A 83 6.32 4.35 18.26
N GLN A 84 7.22 3.90 19.14
CA GLN A 84 7.80 2.56 19.05
C GLN A 84 6.84 1.50 19.60
N TYR A 85 6.62 0.45 18.81
CA TYR A 85 5.70 -0.63 19.16
C TYR A 85 6.28 -1.99 18.76
N PRO A 86 6.09 -3.06 19.55
CA PRO A 86 6.51 -4.39 19.14
C PRO A 86 5.78 -4.84 17.86
N MET A 87 6.51 -5.29 16.84
CA MET A 87 5.92 -5.78 15.59
C MET A 87 4.86 -6.85 15.83
N GLY A 88 5.12 -7.81 16.73
CA GLY A 88 4.19 -8.89 17.03
C GLY A 88 2.85 -8.44 17.63
N SER A 89 2.77 -7.21 18.12
CA SER A 89 1.54 -6.64 18.71
C SER A 89 0.81 -5.67 17.76
N LEU A 90 1.32 -5.44 16.56
CA LEU A 90 0.75 -4.50 15.59
C LEU A 90 -0.72 -4.82 15.25
N GLY A 91 -1.07 -6.12 15.12
CA GLY A 91 -2.46 -6.54 14.86
C GLY A 91 -3.42 -6.15 15.97
N LYS A 92 -2.95 -6.14 17.23
CA LYS A 92 -3.77 -5.73 18.38
C LYS A 92 -4.03 -4.22 18.36
N LEU A 93 -3.04 -3.42 17.95
CA LEU A 93 -3.22 -1.99 17.74
C LEU A 93 -4.29 -1.72 16.68
N VAL A 94 -4.21 -2.42 15.54
CA VAL A 94 -5.19 -2.32 14.44
C VAL A 94 -6.62 -2.65 14.92
N GLU A 95 -6.78 -3.66 15.78
CA GLU A 95 -8.08 -4.04 16.35
C GLU A 95 -8.63 -2.97 17.29
N ILE A 96 -7.78 -2.41 18.16
CA ILE A 96 -8.15 -1.35 19.12
C ILE A 96 -8.59 -0.08 18.40
N GLU A 97 -7.79 0.37 17.44
CA GLU A 97 -8.03 1.59 16.65
C GLU A 97 -9.13 1.42 15.59
N LYS A 98 -9.47 0.17 15.27
CA LYS A 98 -10.40 -0.18 14.16
C LYS A 98 -9.99 0.41 12.82
N ASP A 99 -8.69 0.63 12.65
CA ASP A 99 -8.09 1.20 11.46
C ASP A 99 -7.06 0.22 10.86
N PRO A 100 -7.47 -0.60 9.88
CA PRO A 100 -6.57 -1.55 9.23
C PRO A 100 -5.50 -0.88 8.35
N ASP A 101 -5.66 0.38 7.97
CA ASP A 101 -4.69 1.12 7.14
C ASP A 101 -3.43 1.49 7.93
N ILE A 102 -3.45 1.36 9.26
CA ILE A 102 -2.24 1.40 10.10
C ILE A 102 -1.19 0.41 9.59
N LEU A 103 -1.59 -0.79 9.15
CA LEU A 103 -0.67 -1.78 8.56
C LEU A 103 0.02 -1.21 7.32
N GLN A 104 -0.74 -0.64 6.40
CA GLN A 104 -0.22 -0.08 5.17
C GLN A 104 0.76 1.06 5.45
N ARG A 105 0.38 2.01 6.31
CA ARG A 105 1.23 3.14 6.69
C ARG A 105 2.51 2.70 7.38
N THR A 106 2.40 1.76 8.33
CA THR A 106 3.56 1.22 9.05
C THR A 106 4.55 0.55 8.11
N PHE A 107 4.10 -0.38 7.28
CA PHE A 107 4.99 -1.06 6.34
C PHE A 107 5.55 -0.13 5.27
N SER A 108 4.78 0.87 4.83
CA SER A 108 5.27 1.90 3.90
C SER A 108 6.37 2.76 4.52
N SER A 109 6.20 3.20 5.76
CA SER A 109 7.23 3.95 6.49
C SER A 109 8.50 3.12 6.67
N MET A 110 8.36 1.85 7.06
CA MET A 110 9.51 0.95 7.29
C MET A 110 10.39 0.78 6.05
N ILE A 111 9.79 0.49 4.88
CA ILE A 111 10.56 0.30 3.64
C ILE A 111 10.81 1.62 2.90
N SER A 112 10.29 2.74 3.40
CA SER A 112 10.32 4.05 2.74
C SER A 112 9.84 3.98 1.29
N ALA A 113 8.73 3.25 1.07
CA ALA A 113 8.07 3.12 -0.22
C ALA A 113 6.61 2.72 0.00
N TYR A 114 5.70 3.13 -0.87
CA TYR A 114 4.28 2.84 -0.70
C TYR A 114 3.99 1.34 -0.81
N VAL A 115 3.30 0.79 0.20
CA VAL A 115 2.80 -0.58 0.21
C VAL A 115 1.38 -0.56 -0.35
N ASN A 116 1.16 -1.20 -1.50
CA ASN A 116 -0.13 -1.19 -2.19
C ASN A 116 -1.18 -1.99 -1.45
N TYR A 117 -0.77 -3.14 -0.92
CA TYR A 117 -1.69 -4.12 -0.32
C TYR A 117 -1.16 -4.68 0.99
N TYR A 118 -2.11 -5.07 1.85
CA TYR A 118 -1.80 -5.83 3.05
C TYR A 118 -2.74 -7.03 3.21
N VAL A 119 -2.25 -8.04 3.95
CA VAL A 119 -2.99 -9.21 4.40
C VAL A 119 -2.68 -9.42 5.86
N SER A 120 -3.69 -9.45 6.73
CA SER A 120 -3.55 -9.59 8.18
C SER A 120 -4.71 -10.42 8.75
N PRO A 121 -4.52 -11.22 9.80
CA PRO A 121 -5.62 -11.87 10.50
C PRO A 121 -6.65 -10.85 11.00
N LYS A 122 -7.95 -11.22 10.95
CA LYS A 122 -9.05 -10.39 11.50
C LYS A 122 -9.03 -10.33 13.01
N LYS A 123 -8.64 -11.45 13.66
CA LYS A 123 -8.49 -11.51 15.10
C LYS A 123 -7.07 -11.12 15.45
N ALA A 124 -6.95 -10.20 16.37
CA ALA A 124 -5.65 -9.79 16.86
C ALA A 124 -5.08 -10.89 17.76
N GLU A 125 -3.96 -11.43 17.33
CA GLU A 125 -3.11 -12.29 18.14
C GLU A 125 -1.80 -11.57 18.38
N VAL A 126 -1.21 -11.78 19.55
CA VAL A 126 0.16 -11.34 19.81
C VAL A 126 1.05 -12.46 19.31
N PHE A 127 1.74 -12.19 18.20
CA PHE A 127 2.64 -13.16 17.62
C PHE A 127 3.95 -13.21 18.40
N GLN A 128 4.34 -14.40 18.79
CA GLN A 128 5.64 -14.68 19.36
C GLN A 128 6.53 -15.26 18.25
N LYS A 129 7.83 -15.25 18.49
CA LYS A 129 8.80 -15.78 17.52
C LYS A 129 8.43 -17.24 17.20
N PRO A 130 8.26 -17.61 15.93
CA PRO A 130 8.17 -19.02 15.55
C PRO A 130 9.51 -19.69 15.87
N ASP A 131 9.46 -20.88 16.43
CA ASP A 131 10.64 -21.68 16.85
C ASP A 131 11.49 -22.21 15.68
N THR A 132 11.26 -21.71 14.47
CA THR A 132 11.89 -22.22 13.26
C THR A 132 12.76 -21.16 12.58
N ASP A 133 14.05 -21.50 12.40
CA ASP A 133 14.97 -20.77 11.52
C ASP A 133 14.62 -20.85 10.02
N GLN A 134 13.40 -21.26 9.69
CA GLN A 134 12.97 -21.39 8.30
C GLN A 134 12.68 -20.00 7.70
N PRO A 135 13.10 -19.79 6.45
CA PRO A 135 12.82 -18.52 5.78
C PRO A 135 11.31 -18.30 5.62
N ALA A 136 10.87 -17.08 5.89
CA ALA A 136 9.51 -16.56 5.86
C ALA A 136 8.74 -16.74 4.53
N TYR A 137 9.30 -17.41 3.54
CA TYR A 137 8.69 -17.61 2.23
C TYR A 137 8.16 -19.03 2.07
N GLN A 138 6.98 -19.29 2.62
CA GLN A 138 6.20 -20.47 2.28
C GLN A 138 5.10 -20.09 1.28
N LYS A 139 5.38 -20.30 -0.01
CA LYS A 139 4.48 -19.95 -1.13
C LYS A 139 3.03 -20.39 -0.91
N VAL A 140 2.83 -21.65 -0.47
CA VAL A 140 1.51 -22.20 -0.24
C VAL A 140 0.78 -21.50 0.89
N ASP A 141 1.49 -21.14 1.96
CA ASP A 141 0.93 -20.41 3.08
C ASP A 141 0.52 -18.98 2.67
N LEU A 142 1.37 -18.26 1.96
CA LEU A 142 1.05 -16.91 1.45
C LEU A 142 -0.20 -16.93 0.56
N ILE A 143 -0.34 -17.92 -0.34
CA ILE A 143 -1.54 -18.08 -1.19
C ILE A 143 -2.75 -18.41 -0.32
N ARG A 144 -2.64 -19.33 0.65
CA ARG A 144 -3.71 -19.63 1.60
C ARG A 144 -4.18 -18.41 2.35
N ARG A 145 -3.25 -17.61 2.89
CA ARG A 145 -3.55 -16.38 3.62
C ARG A 145 -4.24 -15.34 2.75
N LEU A 146 -3.85 -15.23 1.48
CA LEU A 146 -4.44 -14.30 0.51
C LEU A 146 -5.93 -14.57 0.27
N PHE A 147 -6.34 -15.85 0.21
CA PHE A 147 -7.72 -16.25 -0.07
C PHE A 147 -8.54 -16.57 1.19
N SER A 148 -7.93 -16.54 2.36
CA SER A 148 -8.65 -16.83 3.60
C SER A 148 -9.66 -15.73 3.93
N SER A 149 -10.89 -16.15 4.24
CA SER A 149 -11.94 -15.24 4.72
C SER A 149 -11.71 -14.72 6.15
N SER A 150 -10.79 -15.37 6.90
CA SER A 150 -10.37 -14.96 8.25
C SER A 150 -9.38 -13.80 8.23
N ASN A 151 -8.92 -13.36 7.05
CA ASN A 151 -7.97 -12.27 6.92
C ASN A 151 -8.63 -10.97 6.48
N LEU A 152 -8.07 -9.85 6.97
CA LEU A 152 -8.32 -8.50 6.50
C LEU A 152 -7.38 -8.21 5.32
N THR A 153 -7.88 -7.47 4.35
CA THR A 153 -7.08 -6.98 3.22
C THR A 153 -7.82 -5.84 2.51
N ASN A 154 -7.08 -4.91 1.93
CA ASN A 154 -7.61 -3.87 1.05
C ASN A 154 -7.71 -4.32 -0.43
N MET A 155 -7.37 -5.58 -0.75
CA MET A 155 -7.47 -6.11 -2.10
C MET A 155 -8.90 -6.47 -2.49
N ASN A 156 -9.29 -6.15 -3.72
CA ASN A 156 -10.46 -6.72 -4.35
C ASN A 156 -10.20 -8.17 -4.82
N VAL A 157 -11.23 -8.86 -5.27
CA VAL A 157 -11.13 -10.29 -5.69
C VAL A 157 -10.17 -10.45 -6.88
N ILE A 158 -10.17 -9.51 -7.83
CA ILE A 158 -9.31 -9.57 -9.03
C ILE A 158 -7.84 -9.40 -8.63
N ASP A 159 -7.56 -8.46 -7.74
CA ASP A 159 -6.22 -8.26 -7.21
C ASP A 159 -5.70 -9.48 -6.47
N LYS A 160 -6.55 -10.15 -5.67
CA LYS A 160 -6.17 -11.41 -5.00
C LYS A 160 -5.75 -12.48 -6.01
N PHE A 161 -6.53 -12.69 -7.08
CA PHE A 161 -6.15 -13.64 -8.13
C PHE A 161 -4.87 -13.23 -8.84
N TYR A 162 -4.71 -11.96 -9.15
CA TYR A 162 -3.51 -11.45 -9.81
C TYR A 162 -2.27 -11.63 -8.94
N ILE A 163 -2.32 -11.23 -7.67
CA ILE A 163 -1.22 -11.41 -6.70
C ILE A 163 -0.96 -12.90 -6.46
N GLY A 164 -2.01 -13.70 -6.31
CA GLY A 164 -1.88 -15.16 -6.20
C GLY A 164 -1.15 -15.78 -7.40
N PHE A 165 -1.45 -15.32 -8.61
CA PHE A 165 -0.74 -15.73 -9.83
C PHE A 165 0.73 -15.28 -9.79
N LEU A 166 1.02 -14.04 -9.37
CA LEU A 166 2.38 -13.54 -9.23
C LEU A 166 3.21 -14.39 -8.24
N ILE A 167 2.62 -14.73 -7.08
CA ILE A 167 3.26 -15.60 -6.08
C ILE A 167 3.46 -17.02 -6.66
N ALA A 168 2.44 -17.59 -7.31
CA ALA A 168 2.49 -18.93 -7.85
C ALA A 168 3.54 -19.10 -8.96
N LYS A 169 3.67 -18.10 -9.84
CA LYS A 169 4.63 -18.09 -10.96
C LYS A 169 6.09 -18.05 -10.51
N ARG A 170 6.39 -17.38 -9.38
CA ARG A 170 7.77 -17.15 -8.93
C ARG A 170 8.24 -18.22 -7.96
N ARG A 171 9.54 -18.55 -8.00
CA ARG A 171 10.21 -19.44 -7.05
C ARG A 171 10.91 -18.60 -5.98
N GLN A 172 11.27 -19.21 -4.85
CA GLN A 172 12.01 -18.49 -3.78
C GLN A 172 13.33 -17.88 -4.29
N GLN A 173 14.01 -18.55 -5.18
CA GLN A 173 15.26 -18.07 -5.80
C GLN A 173 15.07 -16.85 -6.73
N ASP A 174 13.84 -16.55 -7.14
CA ASP A 174 13.52 -15.40 -7.98
C ASP A 174 13.41 -14.10 -7.16
N TYR A 175 13.61 -14.19 -5.84
CA TYR A 175 13.59 -13.05 -4.94
C TYR A 175 14.96 -12.74 -4.39
N VAL A 176 15.30 -11.45 -4.37
CA VAL A 176 16.42 -10.92 -3.61
C VAL A 176 15.96 -10.69 -2.18
N VAL A 177 16.58 -11.37 -1.23
CA VAL A 177 16.26 -11.24 0.19
C VAL A 177 16.92 -9.98 0.73
N LEU A 178 16.09 -9.04 1.19
CA LEU A 178 16.54 -7.82 1.86
C LEU A 178 16.46 -8.04 3.37
N ARG A 179 17.61 -7.96 4.02
CA ARG A 179 17.68 -8.16 5.47
C ARG A 179 17.23 -6.91 6.20
N SER A 180 16.41 -7.09 7.23
CA SER A 180 16.04 -6.01 8.13
C SER A 180 17.28 -5.35 8.75
N SER A 181 17.24 -4.02 8.87
CA SER A 181 18.30 -3.27 9.53
C SER A 181 17.91 -3.07 11.00
N ILE A 182 18.64 -3.72 11.88
CA ILE A 182 18.36 -3.74 13.33
C ILE A 182 19.39 -2.86 14.03
N ARG A 183 18.91 -2.02 14.94
CA ARG A 183 19.70 -1.32 15.96
C ARG A 183 19.33 -1.87 17.33
N ARG A 184 20.28 -2.00 18.21
CA ARG A 184 20.02 -2.32 19.61
C ARG A 184 19.67 -1.04 20.36
N ASP A 185 18.62 -1.07 21.14
CA ASP A 185 18.26 -0.01 22.08
C ASP A 185 19.30 0.05 23.19
N GLU A 186 19.74 1.23 23.57
CA GLU A 186 20.72 1.43 24.63
C GLU A 186 20.10 1.28 26.04
N GLU A 187 18.79 1.54 26.17
CA GLU A 187 18.09 1.52 27.46
C GLU A 187 17.66 0.12 27.88
N ASP A 188 16.99 -0.62 27.01
CA ASP A 188 16.41 -1.93 27.32
C ASP A 188 17.03 -3.11 26.54
N GLY A 189 18.00 -2.83 25.65
CA GLY A 189 18.63 -3.82 24.82
C GLY A 189 17.75 -4.40 23.72
N ALA A 190 16.54 -3.87 23.53
CA ALA A 190 15.60 -4.34 22.54
C ALA A 190 16.11 -4.12 21.11
N HIS A 191 15.66 -4.98 20.22
CA HIS A 191 15.96 -4.85 18.80
C HIS A 191 14.98 -3.85 18.15
N ILE A 192 15.48 -2.72 17.64
CA ILE A 192 14.69 -1.72 16.95
C ILE A 192 14.98 -1.81 15.44
N PHE A 193 13.93 -1.84 14.63
CA PHE A 193 14.07 -1.68 13.18
C PHE A 193 14.51 -0.26 12.86
N SER A 194 15.64 -0.13 12.18
CA SER A 194 16.20 1.18 11.79
C SER A 194 15.80 1.52 10.35
N GLU A 195 14.72 2.30 10.20
CA GLU A 195 14.27 2.81 8.89
C GLU A 195 15.37 3.55 8.15
N LYS A 196 16.11 4.41 8.87
CA LYS A 196 17.24 5.19 8.29
C LYS A 196 18.32 4.28 7.72
N SER A 197 18.70 3.22 8.45
CA SER A 197 19.71 2.26 7.99
C SER A 197 19.19 1.41 6.84
N PHE A 198 17.91 1.02 6.88
CA PHE A 198 17.27 0.28 5.80
C PHE A 198 17.21 1.11 4.52
N LEU A 199 16.73 2.35 4.62
CA LEU A 199 16.69 3.29 3.49
C LEU A 199 18.09 3.52 2.90
N LYS A 200 19.11 3.79 3.75
CA LYS A 200 20.49 4.00 3.28
C LYS A 200 21.00 2.80 2.46
N LYS A 201 20.63 1.57 2.85
CA LYS A 201 21.09 0.34 2.20
C LYS A 201 20.31 0.00 0.94
N TYR A 202 19.01 0.28 0.92
CA TYR A 202 18.09 -0.17 -0.12
C TYR A 202 17.36 0.98 -0.84
N LYS A 203 17.91 2.20 -0.77
CA LYS A 203 17.36 3.34 -1.51
C LYS A 203 17.29 3.02 -3.01
N GLY A 204 16.11 3.22 -3.60
CA GLY A 204 15.88 2.98 -5.03
C GLY A 204 15.53 1.54 -5.41
N PHE A 205 15.30 0.62 -4.45
CA PHE A 205 14.88 -0.75 -4.77
C PHE A 205 13.38 -0.87 -5.06
N PHE A 206 12.58 0.01 -4.47
CA PHE A 206 11.11 -0.05 -4.53
C PHE A 206 10.48 0.98 -5.47
N TYR A 207 11.29 1.70 -6.25
CA TYR A 207 10.81 2.78 -7.10
C TYR A 207 9.97 2.30 -8.29
N TYR A 208 9.10 3.17 -8.77
CA TYR A 208 8.39 3.00 -10.03
C TYR A 208 9.19 3.70 -11.13
N GLN A 209 9.58 2.93 -12.14
CA GLN A 209 10.36 3.44 -13.25
C GLN A 209 9.65 4.59 -13.97
N THR A 210 8.34 4.45 -14.19
CA THR A 210 7.55 5.47 -14.88
C THR A 210 7.48 6.80 -14.13
N LEU A 211 7.44 6.78 -12.79
CA LEU A 211 7.43 8.01 -11.98
C LEU A 211 8.81 8.69 -12.01
N ARG A 212 9.87 7.89 -11.96
CA ARG A 212 11.23 8.39 -12.05
C ARG A 212 11.55 8.97 -13.43
N GLU A 213 11.05 8.35 -14.51
CA GLU A 213 11.23 8.81 -15.89
C GLU A 213 10.44 10.09 -16.17
N GLU A 214 9.28 10.27 -15.52
CA GLU A 214 8.52 11.51 -15.61
C GLU A 214 9.30 12.69 -15.03
N GLY A 215 10.12 12.45 -14.00
CA GLY A 215 11.10 13.39 -13.47
C GLY A 215 10.51 14.62 -12.80
N MET A 216 9.24 14.56 -12.36
CA MET A 216 8.56 15.70 -11.74
C MET A 216 9.14 16.02 -10.36
N GLU A 217 9.34 17.31 -10.10
CA GLU A 217 9.77 17.84 -8.82
C GLU A 217 8.58 18.22 -7.96
N THR A 218 8.60 17.74 -6.71
CA THR A 218 7.51 17.93 -5.76
C THR A 218 7.99 18.73 -4.55
N GLN A 219 7.24 19.76 -4.17
CA GLN A 219 7.37 20.46 -2.89
C GLN A 219 6.27 19.95 -1.95
N ILE A 220 6.62 19.70 -0.69
CA ILE A 220 5.64 19.33 0.34
C ILE A 220 5.50 20.49 1.32
N LYS A 221 4.30 21.02 1.43
CA LYS A 221 3.88 22.07 2.39
C LYS A 221 3.21 21.40 3.59
N TYR A 222 3.71 21.67 4.80
CA TYR A 222 3.29 20.97 6.02
C TYR A 222 3.05 21.89 7.20
N ASN A 223 2.25 21.42 8.17
CA ASN A 223 2.14 22.01 9.51
C ASN A 223 2.89 21.14 10.54
N ASN A 224 2.95 19.80 10.32
CA ASN A 224 3.72 18.87 11.15
C ASN A 224 4.95 18.35 10.38
N TYR A 225 6.16 18.72 10.84
CA TYR A 225 7.43 18.34 10.20
C TYR A 225 7.68 16.83 10.22
N LYS A 226 7.29 16.13 11.29
CA LYS A 226 7.51 14.68 11.43
C LYS A 226 6.73 13.90 10.38
N SER A 227 5.46 14.25 10.16
CA SER A 227 4.61 13.68 9.11
C SER A 227 5.19 13.94 7.72
N ALA A 228 5.63 15.19 7.47
CA ALA A 228 6.23 15.57 6.20
C ALA A 228 7.50 14.76 5.89
N VAL A 229 8.38 14.56 6.87
CA VAL A 229 9.60 13.74 6.70
C VAL A 229 9.24 12.27 6.41
N THR A 230 8.23 11.73 7.08
CA THR A 230 7.80 10.34 6.84
C THR A 230 7.22 10.18 5.43
N LEU A 231 6.31 11.08 5.04
CA LEU A 231 5.70 11.07 3.71
C LEU A 231 6.71 11.33 2.60
N SER A 232 7.64 12.28 2.77
CA SER A 232 8.67 12.56 1.77
C SER A 232 9.52 11.33 1.48
N ARG A 233 9.91 10.56 2.51
CA ARG A 233 10.65 9.31 2.33
C ARG A 233 9.86 8.27 1.53
N VAL A 234 8.57 8.14 1.79
CA VAL A 234 7.70 7.21 1.05
C VAL A 234 7.54 7.65 -0.40
N ILE A 235 7.33 8.93 -0.65
CA ILE A 235 7.21 9.53 -1.99
C ILE A 235 8.53 9.37 -2.77
N GLU A 236 9.68 9.71 -2.16
CA GLU A 236 11.00 9.54 -2.79
C GLU A 236 11.31 8.07 -3.08
N GLY A 237 10.90 7.16 -2.21
CA GLY A 237 11.06 5.73 -2.41
C GLY A 237 10.35 5.19 -3.63
N GLN A 238 9.30 5.88 -4.10
CA GLN A 238 8.63 5.58 -5.36
C GLN A 238 9.33 6.14 -6.60
N GLY A 239 10.40 6.92 -6.41
CA GLY A 239 11.16 7.51 -7.50
C GLY A 239 10.79 8.95 -7.84
N ILE A 240 9.89 9.55 -7.06
CA ILE A 240 9.49 10.95 -7.19
C ILE A 240 10.52 11.82 -6.46
N ARG A 241 10.96 12.91 -7.07
CA ARG A 241 11.89 13.84 -6.45
C ARG A 241 11.16 14.81 -5.54
N VAL A 242 11.45 14.78 -4.25
CA VAL A 242 11.01 15.82 -3.29
C VAL A 242 12.11 16.88 -3.23
N ALA A 243 11.82 18.04 -3.83
CA ALA A 243 12.78 19.15 -3.93
C ALA A 243 12.84 19.98 -2.66
N ASP A 244 11.72 20.12 -1.95
CA ASP A 244 11.64 20.97 -0.75
C ASP A 244 10.57 20.50 0.23
N LEU A 245 10.84 20.71 1.51
CA LEU A 245 9.90 20.59 2.63
C LEU A 245 9.80 21.96 3.32
N SER A 246 8.65 22.61 3.25
CA SER A 246 8.44 23.92 3.83
C SER A 246 7.14 24.02 4.62
N ALA A 247 7.12 24.94 5.60
CA ALA A 247 5.90 25.18 6.36
C ALA A 247 4.76 25.63 5.44
N SER A 248 3.55 25.17 5.72
CA SER A 248 2.37 25.55 4.95
C SER A 248 1.99 27.00 5.19
N ASP A 249 1.67 27.71 4.14
CA ASP A 249 1.10 29.07 4.15
C ASP A 249 -0.42 29.08 4.27
N ARG A 250 -1.04 27.88 4.23
CA ARG A 250 -2.49 27.71 4.36
C ARG A 250 -2.84 26.51 5.21
N ASN A 251 -3.89 26.64 5.97
CA ASN A 251 -4.43 25.52 6.73
C ASN A 251 -5.47 24.79 5.88
N VAL A 252 -5.25 23.48 5.65
CA VAL A 252 -6.16 22.62 4.89
C VAL A 252 -6.51 21.39 5.73
N SER A 253 -7.76 20.97 5.73
CA SER A 253 -8.18 19.76 6.45
C SER A 253 -7.77 18.49 5.72
N ARG A 254 -7.85 18.49 4.39
CA ARG A 254 -7.51 17.36 3.52
C ARG A 254 -6.27 17.66 2.68
N CYS A 255 -5.59 16.62 2.25
CA CYS A 255 -4.46 16.75 1.33
C CYS A 255 -4.89 17.36 0.00
N ILE A 256 -4.11 18.36 -0.49
CA ILE A 256 -4.34 19.01 -1.78
C ILE A 256 -3.07 18.98 -2.60
N ILE A 257 -3.19 18.56 -3.85
CA ILE A 257 -2.13 18.65 -4.86
C ILE A 257 -2.41 19.84 -5.76
N ARG A 258 -1.49 20.80 -5.82
CA ARG A 258 -1.53 21.89 -6.79
C ARG A 258 -0.53 21.61 -7.91
N THR A 259 -0.98 21.71 -9.16
CA THR A 259 -0.17 21.52 -10.35
C THR A 259 -0.74 22.29 -11.54
N ARG A 260 0.13 22.59 -12.53
CA ARG A 260 -0.29 23.25 -13.78
C ARG A 260 -0.95 22.28 -14.76
N ALA A 261 -0.58 20.99 -14.76
CA ALA A 261 -1.04 19.98 -15.71
C ALA A 261 -1.55 18.70 -15.01
N PRO A 262 -2.71 18.74 -14.35
CA PRO A 262 -3.14 17.68 -13.46
C PRO A 262 -3.51 16.36 -14.14
N ARG A 263 -4.00 16.38 -15.38
CA ARG A 263 -4.68 15.21 -15.98
C ARG A 263 -3.78 14.24 -16.75
N THR A 264 -2.54 14.58 -16.98
CA THR A 264 -1.61 13.77 -17.79
C THR A 264 -0.43 13.21 -16.99
N SER A 265 -0.22 13.69 -15.77
CA SER A 265 0.91 13.27 -14.93
C SER A 265 0.60 12.00 -14.14
N LYS A 266 1.45 10.98 -14.32
CA LYS A 266 1.40 9.73 -13.54
C LYS A 266 1.78 9.98 -12.08
N THR A 267 2.69 10.93 -11.83
CA THR A 267 3.12 11.34 -10.49
C THR A 267 1.96 11.95 -9.71
N VAL A 268 1.21 12.88 -10.32
CA VAL A 268 0.01 13.48 -9.71
C VAL A 268 -1.04 12.41 -9.41
N ASP A 269 -1.32 11.52 -10.37
CA ASP A 269 -2.28 10.43 -10.18
C ASP A 269 -1.86 9.47 -9.07
N PHE A 270 -0.56 9.13 -9.01
CA PHE A 270 -0.02 8.28 -7.95
C PHE A 270 -0.20 8.93 -6.57
N ILE A 271 0.24 10.19 -6.38
CA ILE A 271 0.15 10.88 -5.08
C ILE A 271 -1.33 11.02 -4.67
N ALA A 272 -2.19 11.45 -5.62
CA ALA A 272 -3.60 11.64 -5.35
C ALA A 272 -4.30 10.35 -4.86
N ARG A 273 -4.05 9.23 -5.54
CA ARG A 273 -4.66 7.95 -5.16
C ARG A 273 -4.06 7.34 -3.90
N SER A 274 -2.73 7.41 -3.74
CA SER A 274 -2.04 6.78 -2.61
C SER A 274 -2.31 7.48 -1.29
N PHE A 275 -2.51 8.80 -1.33
CA PHE A 275 -2.69 9.62 -0.13
C PHE A 275 -4.06 10.31 -0.06
N SER A 276 -4.99 9.93 -0.95
CA SER A 276 -6.35 10.49 -1.00
C SER A 276 -6.37 12.02 -1.10
N CYS A 277 -5.47 12.58 -1.93
CA CYS A 277 -5.37 14.03 -2.12
C CYS A 277 -6.32 14.52 -3.21
N ASP A 278 -6.96 15.65 -2.99
CA ASP A 278 -7.72 16.38 -3.99
C ASP A 278 -6.77 17.13 -4.94
N ILE A 279 -7.14 17.24 -6.23
CA ILE A 279 -6.29 17.88 -7.24
C ILE A 279 -6.83 19.28 -7.55
N GLU A 280 -5.97 20.29 -7.44
CA GLU A 280 -6.25 21.69 -7.75
C GLU A 280 -5.32 22.14 -8.89
N THR A 281 -5.88 22.76 -9.93
CA THR A 281 -5.08 23.40 -10.98
C THR A 281 -4.65 24.79 -10.53
N GLY A 282 -3.35 25.08 -10.60
CA GLY A 282 -2.83 26.38 -10.18
C GLY A 282 -1.34 26.53 -10.46
N GLU A 283 -0.83 27.74 -10.22
CA GLU A 283 0.58 28.04 -10.35
C GLU A 283 1.39 27.34 -9.25
N THR A 284 2.58 26.90 -9.64
CA THR A 284 3.57 26.25 -8.77
C THR A 284 4.89 27.02 -8.80
N GLU A 285 5.39 27.42 -7.67
CA GLU A 285 6.55 28.29 -7.53
C GLU A 285 7.87 27.53 -7.76
N GLY A 286 8.25 27.33 -9.03
CA GLY A 286 9.55 26.73 -9.39
C GLY A 286 9.62 25.21 -9.31
N VAL A 287 8.53 24.52 -8.95
CA VAL A 287 8.38 23.05 -8.95
C VAL A 287 7.21 22.64 -9.86
N ASP A 288 7.08 21.35 -10.14
CA ASP A 288 5.97 20.85 -10.96
C ASP A 288 4.71 20.60 -10.14
N ILE A 289 4.88 20.19 -8.88
CA ILE A 289 3.82 19.76 -7.98
C ILE A 289 4.05 20.36 -6.59
N ILE A 290 2.99 20.95 -6.00
CA ILE A 290 2.96 21.30 -4.59
C ILE A 290 1.93 20.41 -3.89
N VAL A 291 2.34 19.70 -2.86
CA VAL A 291 1.47 18.88 -2.01
C VAL A 291 1.28 19.60 -0.68
N TYR A 292 0.07 20.07 -0.41
CA TYR A 292 -0.32 20.61 0.90
C TYR A 292 -0.82 19.45 1.75
N LEU A 293 -0.12 19.16 2.83
CA LEU A 293 -0.57 18.15 3.79
C LEU A 293 -1.70 18.75 4.64
N GLY A 294 -2.83 18.07 4.67
CA GLY A 294 -3.94 18.45 5.54
C GLY A 294 -3.82 17.80 6.93
N GLU A 295 -4.56 18.32 7.90
CA GLU A 295 -4.57 17.81 9.27
C GLU A 295 -4.87 16.30 9.34
N GLU A 296 -5.75 15.80 8.47
CA GLU A 296 -6.13 14.39 8.41
C GLU A 296 -4.93 13.51 8.06
N ILE A 297 -4.19 13.84 7.00
CA ILE A 297 -3.03 13.04 6.57
C ILE A 297 -1.85 13.22 7.52
N GLU A 298 -1.63 14.42 8.04
CA GLU A 298 -0.56 14.68 9.02
C GLU A 298 -0.75 13.85 10.28
N SER A 299 -1.97 13.78 10.82
CA SER A 299 -2.26 12.97 12.00
C SER A 299 -2.06 11.46 11.76
N GLN A 300 -2.28 10.99 10.54
CA GLN A 300 -2.10 9.58 10.17
C GLN A 300 -0.63 9.19 9.98
N TRP A 301 0.24 10.15 9.64
CA TRP A 301 1.65 9.91 9.29
C TRP A 301 2.66 10.53 10.26
N GLU A 302 2.20 11.07 11.39
CA GLU A 302 3.04 11.64 12.45
C GLU A 302 4.09 10.69 13.06
#